data_457bc4ddd23f6b1104ce08d4cea1dbf4
#
_entry.id   457bc4ddd23f6b1104ce08d4cea1dbf4
#
_cell.length_a   1.000
_cell.length_b   1.000
_cell.length_c   1.000
_cell.angle_alpha   90.00
_cell.angle_beta   90.00
_cell.angle_gamma   90.00
#
_symmetry.space_group_name_H-M   'P 1'
#
loop_
_entity.id
_entity.type
_entity.pdbx_description
1 polymer ?
#
loop_
_entity_poly.entity_id
_entity_poly.type
_entity_poly.pdbx_seq_one_letter_code
_entity_poly.pdbx_strand_id
1 'polypeptide(L)'
;PVHSGFIATLTGLPGNLPAFLVFLLPTVGFHTLLTLLPNLTVTTLHTVAILALAGAVYGSLRALIQARPLPRLSYAALAFFGLLWWYVADTGTAPMQATVYLSAAGLAASGLLLAWYAIRARYGDIDLRALGGLAYPMPRFSTLLALLALAALGMPPFGVFSGFLGMLLLPTFTPSGPFAVVMIVWLTASWYYTDFVQQLIFGRQRMDMRYDDLRQTEFASLVLLLLLLLALGTAPSRFFDSYIPTPPATVAMQEGTWIR
;
A
#
# COMPACT_ATOMS: atom_id res chain seq x y z
N PRO A 1 13.81 -12.99 -5.93
CA PRO A 1 14.62 -13.48 -4.80
C PRO A 1 14.81 -12.40 -3.71
N VAL A 2 14.86 -11.13 -4.10
CA VAL A 2 15.11 -10.01 -3.16
C VAL A 2 13.94 -9.77 -2.19
N HIS A 3 12.72 -10.13 -2.56
CA HIS A 3 11.52 -9.97 -1.74
C HIS A 3 11.43 -10.92 -0.53
N SER A 4 12.22 -12.01 -0.51
CA SER A 4 12.18 -12.98 0.59
C SER A 4 12.54 -12.34 1.93
N GLY A 5 13.49 -11.42 1.95
CA GLY A 5 13.86 -10.66 3.16
C GLY A 5 12.71 -9.83 3.72
N PHE A 6 11.98 -9.11 2.86
CA PHE A 6 10.82 -8.32 3.27
C PHE A 6 9.72 -9.18 3.90
N ILE A 7 9.35 -10.28 3.24
CA ILE A 7 8.32 -11.19 3.75
C ILE A 7 8.80 -11.86 5.06
N ALA A 8 10.05 -12.35 5.11
CA ALA A 8 10.61 -12.96 6.31
C ALA A 8 10.62 -12.00 7.51
N THR A 9 10.97 -10.73 7.27
CA THR A 9 10.94 -9.70 8.31
C THR A 9 9.52 -9.49 8.85
N LEU A 10 8.53 -9.33 7.97
CA LEU A 10 7.15 -9.10 8.39
C LEU A 10 6.51 -10.31 9.07
N THR A 11 6.90 -11.53 8.68
CA THR A 11 6.32 -12.76 9.24
C THR A 11 7.07 -13.30 10.46
N GLY A 12 8.34 -12.95 10.63
CA GLY A 12 9.20 -13.48 11.69
C GLY A 12 9.32 -12.62 12.94
N LEU A 13 8.99 -11.32 12.85
CA LEU A 13 9.12 -10.42 13.99
C LEU A 13 7.94 -10.53 14.96
N PRO A 14 8.21 -10.42 16.28
CA PRO A 14 7.18 -10.49 17.30
C PRO A 14 6.40 -9.17 17.44
N GLY A 15 5.21 -9.26 18.02
CA GLY A 15 4.38 -8.12 18.39
C GLY A 15 3.92 -7.29 17.19
N ASN A 16 3.77 -6.00 17.39
CA ASN A 16 3.29 -5.05 16.38
C ASN A 16 4.39 -4.48 15.48
N LEU A 17 5.64 -4.89 15.64
CA LEU A 17 6.78 -4.41 14.85
C LEU A 17 6.57 -4.54 13.33
N PRO A 18 6.02 -5.63 12.80
CA PRO A 18 5.75 -5.73 11.37
C PRO A 18 4.83 -4.65 10.83
N ALA A 19 3.84 -4.19 11.60
CA ALA A 19 2.95 -3.11 11.18
C ALA A 19 3.67 -1.78 11.01
N PHE A 20 4.72 -1.53 11.78
CA PHE A 20 5.58 -0.36 11.60
C PHE A 20 6.57 -0.55 10.43
N LEU A 21 7.19 -1.72 10.35
CA LEU A 21 8.22 -2.01 9.35
C LEU A 21 7.66 -2.12 7.92
N VAL A 22 6.41 -2.52 7.75
CA VAL A 22 5.77 -2.55 6.43
C VAL A 22 5.68 -1.16 5.80
N PHE A 23 5.63 -0.10 6.61
CA PHE A 23 5.70 1.29 6.16
C PHE A 23 7.15 1.77 6.03
N LEU A 24 7.97 1.54 7.06
CA LEU A 24 9.32 2.08 7.14
C LEU A 24 10.25 1.53 6.05
N LEU A 25 10.28 0.21 5.83
CA LEU A 25 11.19 -0.41 4.88
C LEU A 25 10.98 0.08 3.44
N PRO A 26 9.74 0.11 2.89
CA PRO A 26 9.52 0.67 1.56
C PRO A 26 9.81 2.16 1.47
N THR A 27 9.56 2.93 2.54
CA THR A 27 9.86 4.37 2.57
C THR A 27 11.36 4.63 2.48
N VAL A 28 12.18 3.91 3.24
CA VAL A 28 13.65 3.99 3.15
C VAL A 28 14.14 3.54 1.78
N GLY A 29 13.62 2.41 1.26
CA GLY A 29 13.96 1.92 -0.06
C GLY A 29 13.58 2.91 -1.17
N PHE A 30 12.42 3.54 -1.07
CA PHE A 30 11.96 4.56 -2.02
C PHE A 30 12.85 5.80 -1.98
N HIS A 31 13.19 6.30 -0.80
CA HIS A 31 14.11 7.42 -0.64
C HIS A 31 15.49 7.11 -1.27
N THR A 32 16.00 5.90 -1.06
CA THR A 32 17.25 5.45 -1.69
C THR A 32 17.14 5.42 -3.20
N LEU A 33 16.02 4.94 -3.75
CA LEU A 33 15.78 4.97 -5.19
C LEU A 33 15.80 6.40 -5.72
N LEU A 34 15.15 7.36 -5.04
CA LEU A 34 15.12 8.76 -5.44
C LEU A 34 16.50 9.39 -5.49
N THR A 35 17.36 9.11 -4.51
CA THR A 35 18.74 9.64 -4.47
C THR A 35 19.62 9.06 -5.56
N LEU A 36 19.35 7.84 -6.00
CA LEU A 36 20.10 7.16 -7.07
C LEU A 36 19.57 7.50 -8.46
N LEU A 37 18.30 7.87 -8.58
CA LEU A 37 17.60 8.06 -9.85
C LEU A 37 18.36 8.92 -10.88
N PRO A 38 18.98 10.08 -10.51
CA PRO A 38 19.72 10.91 -11.45
C PRO A 38 20.98 10.26 -12.04
N ASN A 39 21.51 9.24 -11.35
CA ASN A 39 22.76 8.56 -11.71
C ASN A 39 22.52 7.22 -12.42
N LEU A 40 21.25 6.77 -12.52
CA LEU A 40 20.91 5.50 -13.15
C LEU A 40 20.77 5.65 -14.67
N THR A 41 21.31 4.68 -15.40
CA THR A 41 21.12 4.61 -16.85
C THR A 41 19.72 4.14 -17.21
N VAL A 42 19.21 4.50 -18.39
CA VAL A 42 17.90 4.05 -18.91
C VAL A 42 17.79 2.52 -18.90
N THR A 43 18.86 1.81 -19.26
CA THR A 43 18.89 0.34 -19.25
C THR A 43 18.71 -0.20 -17.84
N THR A 44 19.35 0.42 -16.84
CA THR A 44 19.21 0.01 -15.43
C THR A 44 17.79 0.26 -14.93
N LEU A 45 17.20 1.43 -15.24
CA LEU A 45 15.82 1.75 -14.90
C LEU A 45 14.83 0.78 -15.51
N HIS A 46 15.00 0.44 -16.79
CA HIS A 46 14.16 -0.57 -17.45
C HIS A 46 14.25 -1.95 -16.77
N THR A 47 15.46 -2.36 -16.38
CA THR A 47 15.65 -3.61 -15.62
C THR A 47 14.95 -3.57 -14.27
N VAL A 48 15.06 -2.45 -13.54
CA VAL A 48 14.36 -2.25 -12.26
C VAL A 48 12.84 -2.28 -12.46
N ALA A 49 12.32 -1.65 -13.50
CA ALA A 49 10.89 -1.66 -13.83
C ALA A 49 10.37 -3.08 -14.07
N ILE A 50 11.08 -3.90 -14.87
CA ILE A 50 10.71 -5.29 -15.12
C ILE A 50 10.73 -6.11 -13.82
N LEU A 51 11.78 -5.98 -13.00
CA LEU A 51 11.89 -6.71 -11.73
C LEU A 51 10.81 -6.29 -10.73
N ALA A 52 10.49 -5.01 -10.67
CA ALA A 52 9.44 -4.48 -9.80
C ALA A 52 8.06 -5.01 -10.21
N LEU A 53 7.75 -5.00 -11.51
CA LEU A 53 6.50 -5.52 -12.04
C LEU A 53 6.39 -7.04 -11.84
N ALA A 54 7.46 -7.79 -12.10
CA ALA A 54 7.52 -9.23 -11.82
C ALA A 54 7.32 -9.52 -10.33
N GLY A 55 7.92 -8.69 -9.45
CA GLY A 55 7.70 -8.75 -8.00
C GLY A 55 6.26 -8.46 -7.59
N ALA A 56 5.62 -7.47 -8.24
CA ALA A 56 4.22 -7.14 -8.00
C ALA A 56 3.27 -8.29 -8.40
N VAL A 57 3.48 -8.87 -9.58
CA VAL A 57 2.71 -10.04 -10.04
C VAL A 57 2.92 -11.23 -9.11
N TYR A 58 4.16 -11.53 -8.76
CA TYR A 58 4.48 -12.61 -7.84
C TYR A 58 3.82 -12.40 -6.46
N GLY A 59 3.94 -11.19 -5.90
CA GLY A 59 3.31 -10.83 -4.62
C GLY A 59 1.79 -10.99 -4.66
N SER A 60 1.16 -10.51 -5.73
CA SER A 60 -0.29 -10.59 -5.93
C SER A 60 -0.77 -12.05 -6.02
N LEU A 61 -0.12 -12.90 -6.83
CA LEU A 61 -0.44 -14.31 -6.95
C LEU A 61 -0.20 -15.08 -5.64
N ARG A 62 0.89 -14.77 -4.95
CA ARG A 62 1.18 -15.40 -3.64
C ARG A 62 0.16 -14.98 -2.58
N ALA A 63 -0.30 -13.74 -2.57
CA ALA A 63 -1.35 -13.28 -1.66
C ALA A 63 -2.65 -14.06 -1.83
N LEU A 64 -3.03 -14.41 -3.07
CA LEU A 64 -4.23 -15.21 -3.36
C LEU A 64 -4.22 -16.59 -2.70
N ILE A 65 -3.07 -17.27 -2.73
CA ILE A 65 -2.96 -18.67 -2.30
C ILE A 65 -2.61 -18.83 -0.82
N GLN A 66 -2.32 -17.73 -0.10
CA GLN A 66 -1.99 -17.81 1.32
C GLN A 66 -3.24 -18.02 2.18
N ALA A 67 -3.24 -19.10 2.98
CA ALA A 67 -4.30 -19.36 3.97
C ALA A 67 -4.08 -18.55 5.27
N ARG A 68 -2.83 -18.20 5.58
CA ARG A 68 -2.47 -17.44 6.78
C ARG A 68 -2.53 -15.94 6.51
N PRO A 69 -3.17 -15.14 7.40
CA PRO A 69 -3.33 -13.70 7.21
C PRO A 69 -2.01 -12.94 7.09
N LEU A 70 -1.05 -13.22 7.95
CA LEU A 70 0.19 -12.47 8.01
C LEU A 70 1.03 -12.56 6.73
N PRO A 71 1.33 -13.75 6.18
CA PRO A 71 1.95 -13.86 4.86
C PRO A 71 1.10 -13.24 3.75
N ARG A 72 -0.24 -13.40 3.79
CA ARG A 72 -1.15 -12.83 2.81
C ARG A 72 -1.03 -11.33 2.71
N LEU A 73 -1.11 -10.62 3.85
CA LEU A 73 -0.99 -9.17 3.93
C LEU A 73 0.42 -8.69 3.55
N SER A 74 1.46 -9.46 3.92
CA SER A 74 2.84 -9.15 3.55
C SER A 74 3.07 -9.22 2.04
N TYR A 75 2.55 -10.24 1.36
CA TYR A 75 2.62 -10.36 -0.11
C TYR A 75 1.75 -9.32 -0.81
N ALA A 76 0.59 -8.97 -0.24
CA ALA A 76 -0.24 -7.89 -0.75
C ALA A 76 0.51 -6.54 -0.70
N ALA A 77 1.17 -6.22 0.41
CA ALA A 77 1.99 -5.03 0.55
C ALA A 77 3.15 -5.02 -0.48
N LEU A 78 3.84 -6.15 -0.65
CA LEU A 78 4.88 -6.31 -1.67
C LEU A 78 4.36 -5.96 -3.07
N ALA A 79 3.16 -6.43 -3.43
CA ALA A 79 2.56 -6.16 -4.73
C ALA A 79 2.34 -4.65 -4.95
N PHE A 80 1.75 -3.95 -3.99
CA PHE A 80 1.48 -2.52 -4.11
C PHE A 80 2.75 -1.67 -4.13
N PHE A 81 3.75 -1.99 -3.32
CA PHE A 81 5.04 -1.30 -3.39
C PHE A 81 5.79 -1.61 -4.69
N GLY A 82 5.65 -2.83 -5.22
CA GLY A 82 6.18 -3.19 -6.53
C GLY A 82 5.62 -2.33 -7.66
N LEU A 83 4.31 -2.00 -7.63
CA LEU A 83 3.69 -1.09 -8.59
C LEU A 83 4.28 0.34 -8.53
N LEU A 84 4.57 0.85 -7.33
CA LEU A 84 5.22 2.13 -7.16
C LEU A 84 6.64 2.16 -7.76
N TRP A 85 7.42 1.13 -7.46
CA TRP A 85 8.78 1.00 -7.98
C TRP A 85 8.80 0.88 -9.50
N TRP A 86 7.87 0.10 -10.06
CA TRP A 86 7.67 0.01 -11.49
C TRP A 86 7.40 1.38 -12.10
N TYR A 87 6.43 2.13 -11.56
CA TYR A 87 6.07 3.44 -12.09
C TYR A 87 7.25 4.41 -12.12
N VAL A 88 7.98 4.54 -11.01
CA VAL A 88 9.12 5.45 -10.91
C VAL A 88 10.27 5.03 -11.82
N ALA A 89 10.52 3.73 -11.96
CA ALA A 89 11.56 3.22 -12.84
C ALA A 89 11.19 3.33 -14.34
N ASP A 90 9.90 3.17 -14.68
CA ASP A 90 9.39 3.27 -16.05
C ASP A 90 9.36 4.73 -16.54
N THR A 91 8.91 5.65 -15.69
CA THR A 91 8.83 7.09 -16.03
C THR A 91 10.13 7.85 -15.80
N GLY A 92 11.07 7.31 -15.03
CA GLY A 92 12.28 8.01 -14.60
C GLY A 92 12.01 9.23 -13.71
N THR A 93 10.79 9.35 -13.17
CA THR A 93 10.34 10.51 -12.38
C THR A 93 9.62 10.04 -11.11
N ALA A 94 9.71 10.83 -10.06
CA ALA A 94 8.99 10.59 -8.82
C ALA A 94 8.14 11.82 -8.47
N PRO A 95 6.94 11.90 -9.00
CA PRO A 95 6.04 13.01 -8.72
C PRO A 95 5.53 12.92 -7.28
N MET A 96 4.97 14.02 -6.78
CA MET A 96 4.34 14.10 -5.46
C MET A 96 3.29 12.99 -5.24
N GLN A 97 2.54 12.63 -6.28
CA GLN A 97 1.54 11.57 -6.24
C GLN A 97 2.13 10.20 -5.88
N ALA A 98 3.39 9.95 -6.27
CA ALA A 98 4.12 8.74 -5.87
C ALA A 98 4.37 8.70 -4.35
N THR A 99 4.66 9.84 -3.73
CA THR A 99 4.81 9.95 -2.27
C THR A 99 3.47 9.79 -1.55
N VAL A 100 2.37 10.36 -2.11
CA VAL A 100 1.01 10.14 -1.60
C VAL A 100 0.66 8.65 -1.64
N TYR A 101 0.92 8.00 -2.78
CA TYR A 101 0.66 6.58 -2.95
C TYR A 101 1.49 5.73 -1.96
N LEU A 102 2.79 6.00 -1.82
CA LEU A 102 3.66 5.31 -0.87
C LEU A 102 3.12 5.40 0.56
N SER A 103 2.81 6.64 0.98
CA SER A 103 2.32 6.90 2.33
C SER A 103 0.98 6.21 2.57
N ALA A 104 0.06 6.28 1.63
CA ALA A 104 -1.25 5.67 1.73
C ALA A 104 -1.17 4.13 1.71
N ALA A 105 -0.41 3.53 0.80
CA ALA A 105 -0.22 2.08 0.73
C ALA A 105 0.45 1.54 2.00
N GLY A 106 1.45 2.26 2.51
CA GLY A 106 2.12 1.92 3.76
C GLY A 106 1.19 1.99 4.98
N LEU A 107 0.43 3.08 5.12
CA LEU A 107 -0.55 3.24 6.21
C LEU A 107 -1.67 2.19 6.15
N ALA A 108 -2.16 1.88 4.94
CA ALA A 108 -3.18 0.86 4.76
C ALA A 108 -2.66 -0.54 5.13
N ALA A 109 -1.46 -0.89 4.68
CA ALA A 109 -0.80 -2.14 5.06
C ALA A 109 -0.53 -2.22 6.57
N SER A 110 -0.06 -1.11 7.19
CA SER A 110 0.13 -1.00 8.64
C SER A 110 -1.18 -1.21 9.39
N GLY A 111 -2.26 -0.56 8.94
CA GLY A 111 -3.58 -0.70 9.55
C GLY A 111 -4.11 -2.12 9.50
N LEU A 112 -3.99 -2.81 8.36
CA LEU A 112 -4.40 -4.20 8.20
C LEU A 112 -3.58 -5.15 9.07
N LEU A 113 -2.26 -4.93 9.20
CA LEU A 113 -1.41 -5.71 10.09
C LEU A 113 -1.74 -5.46 11.56
N LEU A 114 -1.97 -4.21 11.98
CA LEU A 114 -2.43 -3.90 13.34
C LEU A 114 -3.78 -4.55 13.65
N ALA A 115 -4.73 -4.47 12.71
CA ALA A 115 -6.02 -5.16 12.84
C ALA A 115 -5.83 -6.67 13.00
N TRP A 116 -4.95 -7.27 12.20
CA TRP A 116 -4.62 -8.69 12.35
C TRP A 116 -3.99 -9.02 13.71
N TYR A 117 -3.06 -8.21 14.22
CA TYR A 117 -2.44 -8.43 15.51
C TYR A 117 -3.44 -8.30 16.67
N ALA A 118 -4.44 -7.44 16.58
CA ALA A 118 -5.52 -7.35 17.54
C ALA A 118 -6.33 -8.66 17.61
N ILE A 119 -6.57 -9.29 16.46
CA ILE A 119 -7.20 -10.63 16.40
C ILE A 119 -6.27 -11.71 16.93
N ARG A 120 -5.01 -11.73 16.47
CA ARG A 120 -4.01 -12.71 16.88
C ARG A 120 -3.79 -12.71 18.40
N ALA A 121 -3.86 -11.56 19.06
CA ALA A 121 -3.72 -11.44 20.51
C ALA A 121 -4.87 -12.14 21.26
N ARG A 122 -6.05 -12.28 20.63
CA ARG A 122 -7.25 -12.91 21.23
C ARG A 122 -7.39 -14.37 20.87
N TYR A 123 -7.16 -14.69 19.60
CA TYR A 123 -7.46 -16.00 19.02
C TYR A 123 -6.21 -16.84 18.68
N GLY A 124 -5.01 -16.26 18.80
CA GLY A 124 -3.75 -16.91 18.43
C GLY A 124 -3.47 -16.84 16.93
N ASP A 125 -2.46 -17.59 16.47
CA ASP A 125 -2.06 -17.66 15.06
C ASP A 125 -2.86 -18.75 14.34
N ILE A 126 -4.06 -18.40 13.90
CA ILE A 126 -5.04 -19.32 13.31
C ILE A 126 -5.21 -18.99 11.82
N ASP A 127 -5.52 -20.01 11.02
CA ASP A 127 -5.83 -19.83 9.59
C ASP A 127 -7.15 -19.05 9.40
N LEU A 128 -7.23 -18.28 8.32
CA LEU A 128 -8.43 -17.50 7.97
C LEU A 128 -9.71 -18.31 7.95
N ARG A 129 -9.63 -19.56 7.47
CA ARG A 129 -10.78 -20.47 7.38
C ARG A 129 -11.29 -20.91 8.75
N ALA A 130 -10.45 -20.85 9.77
CA ALA A 130 -10.81 -21.18 11.13
C ALA A 130 -11.36 -19.99 11.94
N LEU A 131 -11.15 -18.77 11.45
CA LEU A 131 -11.70 -17.53 11.97
C LEU A 131 -12.82 -17.08 11.05
N GLY A 132 -14.04 -17.03 11.52
CA GLY A 132 -15.16 -16.56 10.71
C GLY A 132 -16.26 -15.97 11.56
N GLY A 133 -17.14 -15.14 10.94
CA GLY A 133 -18.31 -14.60 11.61
C GLY A 133 -17.99 -13.55 12.67
N LEU A 134 -16.88 -12.83 12.56
CA LEU A 134 -16.48 -11.79 13.51
C LEU A 134 -17.42 -10.57 13.51
N ALA A 135 -18.30 -10.43 12.53
CA ALA A 135 -19.28 -9.34 12.48
C ALA A 135 -20.17 -9.28 13.72
N TYR A 136 -20.53 -10.43 14.28
CA TYR A 136 -21.43 -10.50 15.42
C TYR A 136 -20.71 -10.22 16.77
N PRO A 137 -19.61 -10.94 17.13
CA PRO A 137 -18.91 -10.72 18.39
C PRO A 137 -18.09 -9.43 18.43
N MET A 138 -17.60 -8.94 17.27
CA MET A 138 -16.69 -7.79 17.17
C MET A 138 -17.13 -6.81 16.08
N PRO A 139 -18.28 -6.12 16.22
CA PRO A 139 -18.82 -5.26 15.16
C PRO A 139 -17.95 -4.04 14.86
N ARG A 140 -17.32 -3.42 15.86
CA ARG A 140 -16.41 -2.26 15.66
C ARG A 140 -15.17 -2.69 14.88
N PHE A 141 -14.58 -3.82 15.26
CA PHE A 141 -13.45 -4.40 14.55
C PHE A 141 -13.80 -4.69 13.10
N SER A 142 -14.91 -5.37 12.85
CA SER A 142 -15.34 -5.77 11.50
C SER A 142 -15.57 -4.58 10.58
N THR A 143 -16.17 -3.51 11.10
CA THR A 143 -16.36 -2.26 10.33
C THR A 143 -15.03 -1.60 9.98
N LEU A 144 -14.11 -1.47 10.95
CA LEU A 144 -12.79 -0.87 10.70
C LEU A 144 -11.96 -1.72 9.75
N LEU A 145 -11.99 -3.05 9.88
CA LEU A 145 -11.29 -3.95 8.97
C LEU A 145 -11.80 -3.82 7.52
N ALA A 146 -13.13 -3.76 7.34
CA ALA A 146 -13.72 -3.57 6.02
C ALA A 146 -13.30 -2.23 5.40
N LEU A 147 -13.32 -1.14 6.16
CA LEU A 147 -12.89 0.17 5.69
C LEU A 147 -11.38 0.20 5.36
N LEU A 148 -10.54 -0.42 6.19
CA LEU A 148 -9.11 -0.55 5.92
C LEU A 148 -8.82 -1.38 4.67
N ALA A 149 -9.58 -2.46 4.44
CA ALA A 149 -9.44 -3.27 3.24
C ALA A 149 -9.88 -2.50 1.98
N LEU A 150 -10.96 -1.72 2.05
CA LEU A 150 -11.38 -0.82 0.97
C LEU A 150 -10.32 0.25 0.69
N ALA A 151 -9.72 0.82 1.73
CA ALA A 151 -8.63 1.78 1.59
C ALA A 151 -7.38 1.15 0.94
N ALA A 152 -7.01 -0.07 1.38
CA ALA A 152 -5.88 -0.82 0.82
C ALA A 152 -6.11 -1.25 -0.64
N LEU A 153 -7.35 -1.58 -0.98
CA LEU A 153 -7.76 -1.88 -2.36
C LEU A 153 -7.66 -0.66 -3.28
N GLY A 154 -7.58 0.54 -2.72
CA GLY A 154 -7.58 1.77 -3.50
C GLY A 154 -8.97 2.17 -3.98
N MET A 155 -9.96 2.08 -3.11
CA MET A 155 -11.28 2.65 -3.38
C MET A 155 -11.32 4.13 -3.01
N PRO A 156 -12.07 4.98 -3.77
CA PRO A 156 -12.33 6.34 -3.35
C PRO A 156 -13.09 6.32 -2.01
N PRO A 157 -12.87 7.26 -1.11
CA PRO A 157 -12.05 8.47 -1.17
C PRO A 157 -10.64 8.36 -0.54
N PHE A 158 -10.07 7.17 -0.45
CA PHE A 158 -8.81 6.94 0.27
C PHE A 158 -7.55 7.28 -0.56
N GLY A 159 -6.44 7.52 0.16
CA GLY A 159 -5.19 7.99 -0.42
C GLY A 159 -4.51 7.05 -1.41
N VAL A 160 -4.71 5.73 -1.31
CA VAL A 160 -4.17 4.77 -2.30
C VAL A 160 -4.78 5.04 -3.68
N PHE A 161 -6.09 5.29 -3.74
CA PHE A 161 -6.77 5.66 -4.99
C PHE A 161 -6.26 6.97 -5.56
N SER A 162 -6.26 8.04 -4.75
CA SER A 162 -5.87 9.38 -5.22
C SER A 162 -4.40 9.42 -5.66
N GLY A 163 -3.50 8.75 -4.94
CA GLY A 163 -2.09 8.64 -5.30
C GLY A 163 -1.90 7.88 -6.62
N PHE A 164 -2.53 6.72 -6.77
CA PHE A 164 -2.43 5.92 -7.99
C PHE A 164 -3.04 6.61 -9.19
N LEU A 165 -4.27 7.09 -9.08
CA LEU A 165 -4.92 7.82 -10.15
C LEU A 165 -4.14 9.10 -10.51
N GLY A 166 -3.65 9.82 -9.50
CA GLY A 166 -2.83 11.01 -9.70
C GLY A 166 -1.55 10.72 -10.50
N MET A 167 -0.88 9.58 -10.27
CA MET A 167 0.27 9.16 -11.07
C MET A 167 -0.11 8.87 -12.53
N LEU A 168 -1.25 8.20 -12.76
CA LEU A 168 -1.70 7.83 -14.10
C LEU A 168 -2.17 9.02 -14.94
N LEU A 169 -2.66 10.08 -14.31
CA LEU A 169 -3.14 11.29 -14.98
C LEU A 169 -2.03 12.28 -15.34
N LEU A 170 -0.77 12.02 -14.94
CA LEU A 170 0.33 12.89 -15.28
C LEU A 170 0.69 12.76 -16.77
N PRO A 171 1.06 13.91 -17.44
CA PRO A 171 1.45 13.89 -18.85
C PRO A 171 2.71 13.04 -19.13
N THR A 172 3.51 12.79 -18.11
CA THR A 172 4.72 11.96 -18.21
C THR A 172 4.40 10.46 -18.32
N PHE A 173 3.19 10.05 -17.97
CA PHE A 173 2.76 8.66 -18.07
C PHE A 173 2.07 8.40 -19.41
N THR A 174 2.63 7.47 -20.17
CA THR A 174 2.02 6.96 -21.41
C THR A 174 1.65 5.50 -21.20
N PRO A 175 0.36 5.11 -21.35
CA PRO A 175 -0.04 3.70 -21.21
C PRO A 175 0.76 2.81 -22.17
N SER A 176 1.49 1.87 -21.61
CA SER A 176 2.32 0.91 -22.35
C SER A 176 1.80 -0.52 -22.12
N GLY A 177 2.33 -1.50 -22.84
CA GLY A 177 1.96 -2.92 -22.63
C GLY A 177 2.06 -3.37 -21.16
N PRO A 178 3.08 -3.00 -20.38
CA PRO A 178 3.18 -3.27 -18.95
C PRO A 178 2.01 -2.76 -18.11
N PHE A 179 1.32 -1.70 -18.53
CA PHE A 179 0.14 -1.18 -17.81
C PHE A 179 -1.01 -2.19 -17.73
N ALA A 180 -1.18 -3.04 -18.74
CA ALA A 180 -2.16 -4.13 -18.65
C ALA A 180 -1.85 -5.09 -17.51
N VAL A 181 -0.55 -5.36 -17.25
CA VAL A 181 -0.12 -6.19 -16.13
C VAL A 181 -0.42 -5.52 -14.78
N VAL A 182 -0.24 -4.19 -14.69
CA VAL A 182 -0.63 -3.40 -13.50
C VAL A 182 -2.12 -3.55 -13.21
N MET A 183 -2.97 -3.47 -14.24
CA MET A 183 -4.42 -3.67 -14.10
C MET A 183 -4.76 -5.09 -13.63
N ILE A 184 -4.06 -6.10 -14.11
CA ILE A 184 -4.24 -7.49 -13.64
C ILE A 184 -3.84 -7.63 -12.18
N VAL A 185 -2.72 -7.04 -11.76
CA VAL A 185 -2.31 -7.02 -10.33
C VAL A 185 -3.37 -6.37 -9.47
N TRP A 186 -3.94 -5.24 -9.91
CA TRP A 186 -4.99 -4.53 -9.18
C TRP A 186 -6.30 -5.34 -9.10
N LEU A 187 -6.71 -5.97 -10.20
CA LEU A 187 -7.88 -6.86 -10.23
C LEU A 187 -7.68 -8.05 -9.29
N THR A 188 -6.49 -8.64 -9.29
CA THR A 188 -6.13 -9.73 -8.37
C THR A 188 -6.19 -9.25 -6.91
N ALA A 189 -5.79 -8.00 -6.65
CA ALA A 189 -5.88 -7.39 -5.33
C ALA A 189 -7.33 -7.27 -4.85
N SER A 190 -8.23 -6.86 -5.74
CA SER A 190 -9.67 -6.81 -5.45
C SER A 190 -10.19 -8.17 -4.96
N TRP A 191 -9.74 -9.24 -5.58
CA TRP A 191 -10.13 -10.59 -5.19
C TRP A 191 -9.62 -10.96 -3.80
N TYR A 192 -8.30 -10.87 -3.53
CA TYR A 192 -7.77 -11.34 -2.27
C TYR A 192 -8.15 -10.46 -1.07
N TYR A 193 -8.38 -9.15 -1.24
CA TYR A 193 -8.86 -8.31 -0.15
C TYR A 193 -10.35 -8.58 0.14
N THR A 194 -11.18 -8.75 -0.89
CA THR A 194 -12.59 -9.10 -0.71
C THR A 194 -12.74 -10.47 -0.03
N ASP A 195 -11.99 -11.46 -0.50
CA ASP A 195 -11.97 -12.81 0.09
C ASP A 195 -11.48 -12.77 1.56
N PHE A 196 -10.46 -11.95 1.87
CA PHE A 196 -9.98 -11.75 3.24
C PHE A 196 -11.07 -11.20 4.17
N VAL A 197 -11.77 -10.16 3.72
CA VAL A 197 -12.86 -9.54 4.46
C VAL A 197 -14.04 -10.51 4.62
N GLN A 198 -14.43 -11.19 3.54
CA GLN A 198 -15.53 -12.14 3.55
C GLN A 198 -15.28 -13.30 4.51
N GLN A 199 -14.09 -13.89 4.50
CA GLN A 199 -13.75 -14.99 5.37
C GLN A 199 -13.76 -14.59 6.85
N LEU A 200 -13.23 -13.42 7.20
CA LEU A 200 -13.17 -12.96 8.60
C LEU A 200 -14.51 -12.46 9.11
N ILE A 201 -15.22 -11.66 8.32
CA ILE A 201 -16.42 -10.97 8.78
C ILE A 201 -17.66 -11.86 8.68
N PHE A 202 -17.87 -12.53 7.53
CA PHE A 202 -19.11 -13.24 7.20
C PHE A 202 -19.00 -14.78 7.28
N GLY A 203 -17.85 -15.33 7.64
CA GLY A 203 -17.67 -16.75 7.79
C GLY A 203 -18.56 -17.37 8.89
N ARG A 204 -18.54 -18.70 9.01
CA ARG A 204 -19.31 -19.38 10.06
C ARG A 204 -18.79 -19.00 11.46
N GLN A 205 -19.69 -18.47 12.29
CA GLN A 205 -19.38 -18.14 13.67
C GLN A 205 -19.03 -19.39 14.46
N ARG A 206 -17.89 -19.39 15.16
CA ARG A 206 -17.56 -20.40 16.18
C ARG A 206 -18.20 -20.00 17.50
N MET A 207 -19.07 -20.86 18.01
CA MET A 207 -19.83 -20.61 19.25
C MET A 207 -18.97 -20.55 20.52
N ASP A 208 -17.76 -21.09 20.46
CA ASP A 208 -16.81 -21.22 21.57
C ASP A 208 -15.87 -20.01 21.73
N MET A 209 -15.89 -19.07 20.79
CA MET A 209 -15.00 -17.91 20.82
C MET A 209 -15.76 -16.64 21.22
N ARG A 210 -15.74 -16.32 22.52
CA ARG A 210 -16.31 -15.07 23.05
C ARG A 210 -15.19 -14.21 23.60
N TYR A 211 -14.68 -13.29 22.78
CA TYR A 211 -13.78 -12.25 23.23
C TYR A 211 -14.44 -10.89 23.06
N ASP A 212 -14.09 -9.95 23.93
CA ASP A 212 -14.53 -8.55 23.83
C ASP A 212 -14.02 -7.92 22.55
N ASP A 213 -14.77 -6.96 22.03
CA ASP A 213 -14.41 -6.14 20.88
C ASP A 213 -13.10 -5.37 21.15
N LEU A 214 -12.66 -4.54 20.24
CA LEU A 214 -11.41 -3.78 20.33
C LEU A 214 -11.30 -2.99 21.64
N ARG A 215 -10.10 -3.01 22.23
CA ARG A 215 -9.76 -2.09 23.32
C ARG A 215 -9.75 -0.65 22.78
N GLN A 216 -9.97 0.32 23.65
CA GLN A 216 -10.03 1.74 23.24
C GLN A 216 -8.75 2.21 22.51
N THR A 217 -7.58 1.75 22.94
CA THR A 217 -6.30 2.08 22.29
C THR A 217 -6.16 1.46 20.90
N GLU A 218 -6.60 0.19 20.72
CA GLU A 218 -6.61 -0.48 19.41
C GLU A 218 -7.60 0.20 18.46
N PHE A 219 -8.80 0.49 18.95
CA PHE A 219 -9.82 1.22 18.21
C PHE A 219 -9.32 2.60 17.77
N ALA A 220 -8.77 3.39 18.68
CA ALA A 220 -8.27 4.72 18.39
C ALA A 220 -7.13 4.71 17.36
N SER A 221 -6.21 3.73 17.42
CA SER A 221 -5.12 3.62 16.45
C SER A 221 -5.61 3.27 15.05
N LEU A 222 -6.57 2.36 14.91
CA LEU A 222 -7.14 2.00 13.61
C LEU A 222 -7.99 3.15 13.01
N VAL A 223 -8.76 3.86 13.86
CA VAL A 223 -9.51 5.05 13.43
C VAL A 223 -8.55 6.15 12.98
N LEU A 224 -7.47 6.41 13.72
CA LEU A 224 -6.46 7.39 13.34
C LEU A 224 -5.86 7.08 11.97
N LEU A 225 -5.50 5.81 11.71
CA LEU A 225 -4.98 5.39 10.41
C LEU A 225 -6.00 5.59 9.29
N LEU A 226 -7.27 5.27 9.53
CA LEU A 226 -8.34 5.52 8.56
C LEU A 226 -8.54 7.01 8.27
N LEU A 227 -8.50 7.86 9.30
CA LEU A 227 -8.59 9.30 9.13
C LEU A 227 -7.41 9.87 8.33
N LEU A 228 -6.19 9.38 8.58
CA LEU A 228 -5.01 9.75 7.79
C LEU A 228 -5.14 9.30 6.33
N LEU A 229 -5.64 8.08 6.08
CA LEU A 229 -5.89 7.58 4.73
C LEU A 229 -6.96 8.40 3.99
N LEU A 230 -8.02 8.82 4.69
CA LEU A 230 -9.04 9.68 4.15
C LEU A 230 -8.51 11.09 3.86
N ALA A 231 -7.70 11.63 4.76
CA ALA A 231 -7.09 12.94 4.58
C ALA A 231 -6.13 12.97 3.40
N LEU A 232 -5.29 11.92 3.24
CA LEU A 232 -4.42 11.73 2.06
C LEU A 232 -5.21 11.57 0.76
N GLY A 233 -6.42 11.02 0.84
CA GLY A 233 -7.28 10.83 -0.32
C GLY A 233 -8.00 12.09 -0.78
N THR A 234 -8.43 12.94 0.17
CA THR A 234 -9.27 14.11 -0.11
C THR A 234 -8.47 15.40 -0.30
N ALA A 235 -7.33 15.54 0.35
CA ALA A 235 -6.51 16.74 0.33
C ALA A 235 -5.00 16.44 0.31
N PRO A 236 -4.50 15.70 -0.69
CA PRO A 236 -3.10 15.29 -0.73
C PRO A 236 -2.12 16.47 -0.78
N SER A 237 -2.48 17.56 -1.48
CA SER A 237 -1.64 18.76 -1.62
C SER A 237 -1.31 19.42 -0.28
N ARG A 238 -2.25 19.46 0.66
CA ARG A 238 -2.04 20.10 1.95
C ARG A 238 -0.92 19.47 2.79
N PHE A 239 -0.59 18.21 2.53
CA PHE A 239 0.48 17.50 3.26
C PHE A 239 1.86 17.64 2.63
N PHE A 240 1.91 18.01 1.33
CA PHE A 240 3.15 17.94 0.55
C PHE A 240 3.51 19.24 -0.17
N ASP A 241 2.70 20.30 -0.10
CA ASP A 241 2.94 21.59 -0.77
C ASP A 241 4.30 22.24 -0.40
N SER A 242 4.84 21.90 0.76
CA SER A 242 6.16 22.41 1.21
C SER A 242 7.35 21.80 0.47
N TYR A 243 7.14 20.80 -0.38
CA TYR A 243 8.19 20.03 -1.05
C TYR A 243 8.36 20.35 -2.53
N ILE A 244 7.65 21.34 -3.06
CA ILE A 244 7.87 21.81 -4.44
C ILE A 244 9.06 22.78 -4.41
N PRO A 245 10.26 22.38 -4.87
CA PRO A 245 11.32 23.35 -5.10
C PRO A 245 10.81 24.30 -6.16
N THR A 246 10.59 25.57 -5.79
CA THR A 246 10.34 26.64 -6.76
C THR A 246 11.48 26.62 -7.75
N PRO A 247 11.21 26.49 -9.06
CA PRO A 247 12.26 26.59 -10.06
C PRO A 247 12.98 27.93 -9.87
N PRO A 248 14.32 27.96 -9.92
CA PRO A 248 15.05 29.20 -9.73
C PRO A 248 14.55 30.22 -10.75
N ALA A 249 14.27 31.43 -10.29
CA ALA A 249 13.66 32.53 -11.03
C ALA A 249 14.54 33.07 -12.21
N THR A 250 15.53 32.33 -12.65
CA THR A 250 16.54 32.74 -13.66
C THR A 250 16.22 32.34 -15.10
N VAL A 251 15.10 31.68 -15.39
CA VAL A 251 14.76 31.29 -16.77
C VAL A 251 13.76 32.24 -17.44
N ALA A 252 13.20 33.21 -16.74
CA ALA A 252 12.16 34.10 -17.28
C ALA A 252 12.71 35.39 -17.94
N MET A 253 14.03 35.56 -18.14
CA MET A 253 14.60 36.81 -18.69
C MET A 253 15.41 36.65 -20.00
N GLN A 254 15.14 35.64 -20.81
CA GLN A 254 15.88 35.49 -22.08
C GLN A 254 15.03 35.38 -23.35
N GLU A 255 13.75 35.71 -23.32
CA GLU A 255 12.89 35.76 -24.51
C GLU A 255 12.48 37.18 -24.91
N GLY A 256 13.35 38.15 -24.78
CA GLY A 256 12.98 39.56 -25.03
C GLY A 256 13.98 40.42 -25.74
N THR A 257 14.77 39.91 -26.70
CA THR A 257 15.59 40.81 -27.56
C THR A 257 16.04 40.15 -28.86
N TRP A 258 15.12 39.93 -29.79
CA TRP A 258 15.46 39.83 -31.22
C TRP A 258 14.34 40.45 -32.07
N ILE A 259 14.18 41.76 -32.01
CA ILE A 259 13.58 42.53 -33.11
C ILE A 259 14.39 43.83 -33.24
N ARG A 260 15.37 43.85 -34.17
CA ARG A 260 15.72 45.01 -35.02
C ARG A 260 16.56 44.53 -36.17
#